data_86f20a6c7a6b3c14b16bb5fdaa276d81
#
_entry.id   86f20a6c7a6b3c14b16bb5fdaa276d81
#
_cell.length_a   1.000
_cell.length_b   1.000
_cell.length_c   1.000
_cell.angle_alpha   90.00
_cell.angle_beta   90.00
_cell.angle_gamma   90.00
#
_symmetry.space_group_name_H-M   'P 1'
#
loop_
_entity.id
_entity.type
_entity.pdbx_description
1 polymer ?
#
loop_
_entity_poly.entity_id
_entity_poly.type
_entity_poly.pdbx_seq_one_letter_code
_entity_poly.pdbx_strand_id
1 'polypeptide(L)'
;MKRINITCPACGSRAYLRPASVVYGDKAPDPDAKYYVCGRSPACDCYVAAHRKTMLPMGTLADKTLRKKRHDAHVALDSLWKNGIMSRKEAYRLLQLSMGLPAEDAHIAKFSAARCDEVIALSRRFRAAAARAA
;
A
#
# COMPACT_ATOMS: atom_id res chain seq x y z
N MET A 1 -2.35 -8.56 -24.59
CA MET A 1 -2.33 -8.36 -23.12
C MET A 1 -3.08 -9.49 -22.44
N LYS A 2 -2.44 -10.16 -21.50
CA LYS A 2 -3.13 -11.16 -20.69
C LYS A 2 -4.13 -10.45 -19.77
N ARG A 3 -5.38 -10.88 -19.80
CA ARG A 3 -6.37 -10.43 -18.82
C ARG A 3 -6.00 -10.98 -17.44
N ILE A 4 -5.91 -10.10 -16.48
CA ILE A 4 -5.63 -10.47 -15.10
C ILE A 4 -6.96 -10.52 -14.34
N ASN A 5 -7.24 -11.66 -13.71
CA ASN A 5 -8.40 -11.81 -12.86
C ASN A 5 -8.03 -11.38 -11.44
N ILE A 6 -8.57 -10.23 -11.02
CA ILE A 6 -8.34 -9.67 -9.69
C ILE A 6 -9.66 -9.72 -8.94
N THR A 7 -9.63 -10.30 -7.76
CA THR A 7 -10.78 -10.41 -6.87
C THR A 7 -10.65 -9.44 -5.72
N CYS A 8 -11.73 -8.76 -5.36
CA CYS A 8 -11.76 -7.89 -4.20
C CYS A 8 -11.67 -8.74 -2.92
N PRO A 9 -10.66 -8.55 -2.06
CA PRO A 9 -10.53 -9.34 -0.83
C PRO A 9 -11.62 -9.06 0.20
N ALA A 10 -12.30 -7.92 0.10
CA ALA A 10 -13.34 -7.54 1.05
C ALA A 10 -14.69 -8.20 0.76
N CYS A 11 -15.09 -8.32 -0.52
CA CYS A 11 -16.42 -8.80 -0.88
C CYS A 11 -16.42 -9.95 -1.88
N GLY A 12 -15.27 -10.35 -2.41
CA GLY A 12 -15.15 -11.46 -3.35
C GLY A 12 -15.54 -11.14 -4.79
N SER A 13 -16.00 -9.93 -5.08
CA SER A 13 -16.38 -9.54 -6.43
C SER A 13 -15.15 -9.28 -7.29
N ARG A 14 -15.32 -9.44 -8.61
CA ARG A 14 -14.25 -9.13 -9.56
C ARG A 14 -13.97 -7.64 -9.60
N ALA A 15 -12.68 -7.28 -9.70
CA ALA A 15 -12.24 -5.92 -9.90
C ALA A 15 -11.96 -5.65 -11.38
N TYR A 16 -12.17 -4.40 -11.81
CA TYR A 16 -12.00 -3.98 -13.20
C TYR A 16 -11.08 -2.77 -13.29
N LEU A 17 -10.28 -2.72 -14.34
CA LEU A 17 -9.43 -1.56 -14.64
C LEU A 17 -10.31 -0.38 -15.09
N ARG A 18 -10.23 0.73 -14.35
CA ARG A 18 -11.07 1.91 -14.58
C ARG A 18 -10.22 3.19 -14.62
N PRO A 19 -10.69 4.24 -15.31
CA PRO A 19 -10.00 5.53 -15.29
C PRO A 19 -10.07 6.19 -13.90
N ALA A 20 -9.15 7.11 -13.65
CA ALA A 20 -9.05 7.82 -12.37
C ALA A 20 -10.35 8.54 -11.97
N SER A 21 -11.14 8.99 -12.95
CA SER A 21 -12.42 9.67 -12.70
C SER A 21 -13.44 8.84 -11.96
N VAL A 22 -13.36 7.51 -12.04
CA VAL A 22 -14.26 6.61 -11.31
C VAL A 22 -14.00 6.69 -9.80
N VAL A 23 -12.74 6.91 -9.41
CA VAL A 23 -12.32 7.01 -8.00
C VAL A 23 -12.40 8.45 -7.48
N TYR A 24 -11.93 9.41 -8.26
CA TYR A 24 -11.73 10.79 -7.82
C TYR A 24 -12.65 11.81 -8.49
N GLY A 25 -13.44 11.40 -9.48
CA GLY A 25 -14.23 12.34 -10.26
C GLY A 25 -13.31 13.33 -11.00
N ASP A 26 -13.72 14.59 -11.05
CA ASP A 26 -12.97 15.67 -11.71
C ASP A 26 -11.71 16.09 -10.94
N LYS A 27 -11.56 15.62 -9.70
CA LYS A 27 -10.45 16.02 -8.81
C LYS A 27 -9.31 15.02 -8.79
N ALA A 28 -9.18 14.17 -9.82
CA ALA A 28 -8.12 13.19 -9.90
C ALA A 28 -6.74 13.86 -9.87
N PRO A 29 -5.84 13.46 -8.95
CA PRO A 29 -4.46 14.01 -8.92
C PRO A 29 -3.72 13.77 -10.23
N ASP A 30 -3.98 12.62 -10.85
CA ASP A 30 -3.45 12.26 -12.17
C ASP A 30 -4.59 11.71 -13.02
N PRO A 31 -5.16 12.52 -13.92
CA PRO A 31 -6.31 12.11 -14.75
C PRO A 31 -6.02 10.90 -15.65
N ASP A 32 -4.75 10.67 -15.98
CA ASP A 32 -4.34 9.56 -16.86
C ASP A 32 -4.09 8.26 -16.11
N ALA A 33 -4.08 8.29 -14.78
CA ALA A 33 -3.89 7.09 -13.98
C ALA A 33 -5.07 6.13 -14.10
N LYS A 34 -4.76 4.83 -13.97
CA LYS A 34 -5.78 3.76 -13.97
C LYS A 34 -5.80 3.07 -12.61
N TYR A 35 -6.97 2.59 -12.25
CA TYR A 35 -7.20 1.90 -10.98
C TYR A 35 -7.98 0.61 -11.20
N TYR A 36 -7.64 -0.42 -10.42
CA TYR A 36 -8.50 -1.60 -10.32
C TYR A 36 -9.54 -1.32 -9.26
N VAL A 37 -10.81 -1.31 -9.66
CA VAL A 37 -11.94 -0.93 -8.81
C VAL A 37 -12.86 -2.13 -8.66
N CYS A 38 -13.32 -2.39 -7.43
CA CYS A 38 -14.28 -3.47 -7.18
C CYS A 38 -15.52 -3.28 -8.03
N GLY A 39 -15.99 -4.36 -8.66
CA GLY A 39 -17.17 -4.35 -9.51
C GLY A 39 -18.46 -3.96 -8.78
N ARG A 40 -18.45 -3.99 -7.44
CA ARG A 40 -19.58 -3.54 -6.61
C ARG A 40 -19.47 -2.09 -6.15
N SER A 41 -18.53 -1.32 -6.71
CA SER A 41 -18.45 0.12 -6.44
C SER A 41 -19.78 0.80 -6.84
N PRO A 42 -20.30 1.76 -6.07
CA PRO A 42 -19.72 2.36 -4.85
C PRO A 42 -20.08 1.64 -3.54
N ALA A 43 -20.90 0.60 -3.57
CA ALA A 43 -21.27 -0.13 -2.35
C ALA A 43 -20.04 -0.73 -1.66
N CYS A 44 -19.09 -1.26 -2.45
CA CYS A 44 -17.76 -1.65 -1.97
C CYS A 44 -16.77 -0.65 -2.55
N ASP A 45 -16.05 0.08 -1.70
CA ASP A 45 -15.16 1.16 -2.10
C ASP A 45 -13.70 0.73 -2.29
N CYS A 46 -13.46 -0.57 -2.42
CA CYS A 46 -12.10 -1.10 -2.59
C CYS A 46 -11.53 -0.76 -3.97
N TYR A 47 -10.30 -0.26 -3.98
CA TYR A 47 -9.53 -0.06 -5.20
C TYR A 47 -8.04 -0.12 -4.92
N VAL A 48 -7.25 -0.22 -5.98
CA VAL A 48 -5.79 -0.13 -5.94
C VAL A 48 -5.30 0.45 -7.26
N ALA A 49 -4.22 1.25 -7.20
CA ALA A 49 -3.63 1.84 -8.38
C ALA A 49 -2.99 0.78 -9.28
N ALA A 50 -2.97 1.03 -10.58
CA ALA A 50 -2.25 0.22 -11.57
C ALA A 50 -0.92 0.87 -11.93
N HIS A 51 0.09 0.05 -12.22
CA HIS A 51 1.37 0.53 -12.77
C HIS A 51 1.14 1.14 -14.15
N ARG A 52 1.76 2.30 -14.39
CA ARG A 52 1.57 3.04 -15.65
C ARG A 52 1.93 2.24 -16.90
N LYS A 53 3.05 1.55 -16.86
CA LYS A 53 3.58 0.85 -18.04
C LYS A 53 2.98 -0.53 -18.24
N THR A 54 2.83 -1.29 -17.17
CA THR A 54 2.40 -2.70 -17.24
C THR A 54 0.90 -2.87 -17.05
N MET A 55 0.22 -1.86 -16.48
CA MET A 55 -1.18 -1.95 -16.05
C MET A 55 -1.43 -3.04 -15.00
N LEU A 56 -0.38 -3.57 -14.37
CA LEU A 56 -0.51 -4.51 -13.26
C LEU A 56 -0.89 -3.76 -11.99
N PRO A 57 -1.62 -4.41 -11.06
CA PRO A 57 -1.96 -3.74 -9.80
C PRO A 57 -0.71 -3.50 -8.96
N MET A 58 -0.63 -2.35 -8.33
CA MET A 58 0.47 -2.00 -7.42
C MET A 58 0.43 -2.78 -6.10
N GLY A 59 -0.72 -3.35 -5.77
CA GLY A 59 -0.93 -4.11 -4.57
C GLY A 59 -2.29 -4.77 -4.60
N THR A 60 -2.89 -5.02 -3.43
CA THR A 60 -4.25 -5.56 -3.33
C THR A 60 -5.26 -4.44 -3.13
N LEU A 61 -6.49 -4.66 -3.57
CA LEU A 61 -7.57 -3.70 -3.37
C LEU A 61 -7.75 -3.45 -1.86
N ALA A 62 -8.05 -2.21 -1.52
CA ALA A 62 -8.24 -1.80 -0.14
C ALA A 62 -9.41 -0.83 -0.03
N ASP A 63 -10.19 -0.96 1.05
CA ASP A 63 -11.20 0.01 1.40
C ASP A 63 -10.56 1.26 2.02
N LYS A 64 -11.38 2.26 2.34
CA LYS A 64 -10.92 3.53 2.89
C LYS A 64 -10.08 3.35 4.17
N THR A 65 -10.52 2.49 5.07
CA THR A 65 -9.83 2.23 6.34
C THR A 65 -8.46 1.61 6.10
N LEU A 66 -8.37 0.60 5.25
CA LEU A 66 -7.11 -0.07 4.93
C LEU A 66 -6.17 0.86 4.15
N ARG A 67 -6.69 1.64 3.21
CA ARG A 67 -5.87 2.63 2.48
C ARG A 67 -5.23 3.62 3.45
N LYS A 68 -5.99 4.10 4.45
CA LYS A 68 -5.45 5.00 5.48
C LYS A 68 -4.36 4.32 6.30
N LYS A 69 -4.56 3.08 6.71
CA LYS A 69 -3.55 2.31 7.47
C LYS A 69 -2.28 2.09 6.66
N ARG A 70 -2.40 1.79 5.37
CA ARG A 70 -1.25 1.64 4.47
C ARG A 70 -0.50 2.97 4.33
N HIS A 71 -1.22 4.08 4.22
CA HIS A 71 -0.61 5.41 4.20
C HIS A 71 0.16 5.68 5.50
N ASP A 72 -0.46 5.43 6.64
CA ASP A 72 0.16 5.64 7.96
C ASP A 72 1.39 4.75 8.15
N ALA A 73 1.35 3.51 7.66
CA ALA A 73 2.49 2.59 7.70
C ALA A 73 3.65 3.10 6.83
N HIS A 74 3.36 3.61 5.62
CA HIS A 74 4.36 4.24 4.76
C HIS A 74 5.03 5.43 5.44
N VAL A 75 4.22 6.32 6.02
CA VAL A 75 4.74 7.50 6.73
C VAL A 75 5.65 7.07 7.89
N ALA A 76 5.23 6.07 8.66
CA ALA A 76 6.01 5.58 9.80
C ALA A 76 7.33 4.95 9.35
N LEU A 77 7.31 4.07 8.35
CA LEU A 77 8.52 3.43 7.83
C LEU A 77 9.47 4.45 7.20
N ASP A 78 8.93 5.34 6.36
CA ASP A 78 9.74 6.35 5.67
C ASP A 78 10.37 7.34 6.64
N SER A 79 9.78 7.56 7.81
CA SER A 79 10.37 8.42 8.83
C SER A 79 11.75 7.94 9.29
N LEU A 80 12.04 6.64 9.19
CA LEU A 80 13.34 6.09 9.57
C LEU A 80 14.46 6.57 8.65
N TRP A 81 14.23 6.62 7.34
CA TRP A 81 15.26 7.11 6.41
C TRP A 81 15.18 8.61 6.17
N LYS A 82 14.00 9.22 6.25
CA LYS A 82 13.85 10.67 6.13
C LYS A 82 14.50 11.44 7.30
N ASN A 83 14.54 10.82 8.48
CA ASN A 83 15.18 11.40 9.66
C ASN A 83 16.64 10.93 9.86
N GLY A 84 17.21 10.24 8.89
CA GLY A 84 18.59 9.82 8.93
C GLY A 84 18.94 8.70 9.91
N ILE A 85 17.93 7.99 10.42
CA ILE A 85 18.14 6.86 11.36
C ILE A 85 18.78 5.68 10.64
N MET A 86 18.35 5.44 9.40
CA MET A 86 18.91 4.41 8.52
C MET A 86 18.65 4.78 7.06
N SER A 87 19.25 4.06 6.12
CA SER A 87 18.96 4.28 4.70
C SER A 87 17.59 3.70 4.35
N ARG A 88 17.03 4.14 3.21
CA ARG A 88 15.77 3.58 2.70
C ARG A 88 15.89 2.06 2.46
N LYS A 89 17.01 1.63 1.89
CA LYS A 89 17.31 0.22 1.65
C LYS A 89 17.32 -0.59 2.95
N GLU A 90 17.96 -0.05 3.99
CA GLU A 90 18.01 -0.67 5.31
C GLU A 90 16.63 -0.77 5.96
N ALA A 91 15.79 0.27 5.81
CA ALA A 91 14.45 0.27 6.34
C ALA A 91 13.59 -0.86 5.73
N TYR A 92 13.66 -1.05 4.40
CA TYR A 92 12.95 -2.15 3.74
C TYR A 92 13.54 -3.52 4.08
N ARG A 93 14.85 -3.62 4.25
CA ARG A 93 15.48 -4.86 4.71
C ARG A 93 15.05 -5.22 6.12
N LEU A 94 14.96 -4.23 7.01
CA LEU A 94 14.44 -4.40 8.37
C LEU A 94 13.01 -4.96 8.32
N LEU A 95 12.18 -4.41 7.44
CA LEU A 95 10.82 -4.87 7.26
C LEU A 95 10.77 -6.35 6.84
N GLN A 96 11.58 -6.74 5.86
CA GLN A 96 11.68 -8.12 5.40
C GLN A 96 12.08 -9.07 6.53
N LEU A 97 13.11 -8.72 7.28
CA LEU A 97 13.65 -9.56 8.36
C LEU A 97 12.66 -9.68 9.53
N SER A 98 12.04 -8.58 9.91
CA SER A 98 11.11 -8.54 11.04
C SER A 98 9.81 -9.29 10.77
N MET A 99 9.36 -9.29 9.52
CA MET A 99 8.10 -9.95 9.14
C MET A 99 8.31 -11.34 8.51
N GLY A 100 9.55 -11.74 8.29
CA GLY A 100 9.87 -13.02 7.65
C GLY A 100 9.37 -13.09 6.21
N LEU A 101 9.43 -11.98 5.47
CA LEU A 101 8.93 -11.90 4.11
C LEU A 101 10.07 -11.76 3.10
N PRO A 102 9.95 -12.39 1.91
CA PRO A 102 10.85 -12.09 0.81
C PRO A 102 10.63 -10.67 0.28
N ALA A 103 11.61 -10.15 -0.45
CA ALA A 103 11.58 -8.77 -0.95
C ALA A 103 10.32 -8.46 -1.77
N GLU A 104 9.88 -9.39 -2.61
CA GLU A 104 8.70 -9.23 -3.46
C GLU A 104 7.38 -9.13 -2.68
N ASP A 105 7.34 -9.64 -1.45
CA ASP A 105 6.15 -9.60 -0.59
C ASP A 105 6.21 -8.50 0.47
N ALA A 106 7.35 -7.83 0.60
CA ALA A 106 7.57 -6.77 1.60
C ALA A 106 7.16 -5.39 1.05
N HIS A 107 5.94 -5.29 0.52
CA HIS A 107 5.36 -4.06 -0.01
C HIS A 107 4.10 -3.70 0.77
N ILE A 108 4.09 -2.51 1.35
CA ILE A 108 2.95 -2.04 2.18
C ILE A 108 1.64 -2.05 1.39
N ALA A 109 1.69 -1.82 0.09
CA ALA A 109 0.51 -1.88 -0.78
C ALA A 109 -0.15 -3.27 -0.86
N LYS A 110 0.51 -4.30 -0.34
CA LYS A 110 -0.01 -5.68 -0.26
C LYS A 110 -0.40 -6.07 1.17
N PHE A 111 -0.19 -5.19 2.14
CA PHE A 111 -0.34 -5.53 3.56
C PHE A 111 -1.78 -5.42 4.04
N SER A 112 -2.16 -6.35 4.91
CA SER A 112 -3.39 -6.29 5.69
C SER A 112 -3.30 -5.19 6.74
N ALA A 113 -4.43 -4.87 7.37
CA ALA A 113 -4.47 -3.91 8.48
C ALA A 113 -3.53 -4.33 9.62
N ALA A 114 -3.52 -5.62 9.98
CA ALA A 114 -2.65 -6.15 11.02
C ALA A 114 -1.16 -5.96 10.69
N ARG A 115 -0.75 -6.23 9.45
CA ARG A 115 0.64 -6.02 9.01
C ARG A 115 1.01 -4.54 9.00
N CYS A 116 0.09 -3.67 8.61
CA CYS A 116 0.32 -2.23 8.69
C CYS A 116 0.56 -1.78 10.14
N ASP A 117 -0.22 -2.30 11.07
CA ASP A 117 -0.04 -2.01 12.50
C ASP A 117 1.33 -2.50 13.01
N GLU A 118 1.80 -3.65 12.54
CA GLU A 118 3.14 -4.16 12.86
C GLU A 118 4.24 -3.25 12.33
N VAL A 119 4.10 -2.74 11.11
CA VAL A 119 5.06 -1.78 10.52
C VAL A 119 5.14 -0.51 11.36
N ILE A 120 4.00 0.02 11.77
CA ILE A 120 3.92 1.23 12.59
C ILE A 120 4.61 1.00 13.94
N ALA A 121 4.30 -0.11 14.61
CA ALA A 121 4.90 -0.45 15.91
C ALA A 121 6.42 -0.64 15.79
N LEU A 122 6.88 -1.35 14.76
CA LEU A 122 8.30 -1.56 14.49
C LEU A 122 9.03 -0.24 14.27
N SER A 123 8.47 0.63 13.45
CA SER A 123 9.04 1.94 13.13
C SER A 123 9.15 2.82 14.37
N ARG A 124 8.13 2.82 15.23
CA ARG A 124 8.15 3.56 16.49
C ARG A 124 9.23 3.06 17.44
N ARG A 125 9.44 1.75 17.53
CA ARG A 125 10.50 1.16 18.38
C ARG A 125 11.89 1.61 17.93
N PHE A 126 12.16 1.62 16.63
CA PHE A 126 13.46 2.05 16.09
C PHE A 126 13.66 3.55 16.26
N ARG A 127 12.63 4.36 16.11
CA ARG A 127 12.73 5.81 16.37
C ARG A 127 13.00 6.08 17.85
N ALA A 128 12.33 5.39 18.75
CA ALA A 128 12.55 5.52 20.19
C ALA A 128 13.97 5.10 20.59
N ALA A 129 14.48 4.00 20.01
CA ALA A 129 15.83 3.53 20.25
C ALA A 129 16.88 4.54 19.76
N ALA A 130 16.68 5.13 18.58
CA ALA A 130 17.55 6.16 18.03
C ALA A 130 17.58 7.43 18.91
N ALA A 131 16.41 7.84 19.42
CA ALA A 131 16.30 9.00 20.31
C ALA A 131 17.06 8.77 21.63
N ARG A 132 17.02 7.54 22.16
CA ARG A 132 17.74 7.18 23.40
C ARG A 132 19.27 7.11 23.17
N ALA A 133 19.70 6.77 21.97
CA ALA A 133 21.13 6.66 21.61
C ALA A 133 21.78 8.02 21.32
N ALA A 134 20.97 9.06 21.11
CA ALA A 134 21.47 10.40 20.78
C ALA A 134 22.02 11.11 22.02
#